data_b3991cd929181af908cc81f82deef813
#
_entry.id   b3991cd929181af908cc81f82deef813
#
_cell.length_a   1.000
_cell.length_b   1.000
_cell.length_c   1.000
_cell.angle_alpha   90.00
_cell.angle_beta   90.00
_cell.angle_gamma   90.00
#
_symmetry.space_group_name_H-M   'P 1'
#
loop_
_entity.id
_entity.type
_entity.pdbx_description
1 polymer ?
#
loop_
_entity_poly.entity_id
_entity_poly.type
_entity_poly.pdbx_seq_one_letter_code
_entity_poly.pdbx_strand_id
1 'polypeptide(L)'
;MKYFTIKLLGMTRIAQRTVLFADLRGSTSLYETLGNAEATSVVTHTVTTMARTVPECGGQLIKTLGDGLMAAFELPAAGMQSALAMHEALDVLVTRGNERGASAGLRGLRLQVALACGEVVEMGGDCFGDAVNVAARLIDHASDNETLITGGVMDGLPTELQRRFRNLDWLQLRGRAEPVKVHVMGGRRGTDLAATQFGPVSNSVEPAAVRLTWINVSEVYDGAQMPVVLGRGTHTQFRVDDNRVSRAHARLDWHGGVFQLTDLSYNGSYVRFSGADELITLRRSSCTLHGSGSIGLGGTPSDPTAPTVRFEVLSFNDAGNSRN
;
A
#
# COMPACT_ATOMS: atom_id res chain seq x y z
N MET A 1 -17.92 13.88 55.22
CA MET A 1 -18.82 14.05 54.10
C MET A 1 -17.93 14.12 52.85
N LYS A 2 -17.78 12.97 52.10
CA LYS A 2 -16.93 12.87 50.92
C LYS A 2 -17.78 13.18 49.70
N TYR A 3 -17.51 14.29 49.04
CA TYR A 3 -18.11 14.59 47.73
C TYR A 3 -17.47 13.70 46.68
N PHE A 4 -18.25 12.72 46.23
CA PHE A 4 -17.93 11.97 45.01
C PHE A 4 -18.26 12.90 43.84
N THR A 5 -17.22 13.43 43.20
CA THR A 5 -17.36 14.10 41.91
C THR A 5 -17.67 13.02 40.87
N ILE A 6 -18.93 12.93 40.46
CA ILE A 6 -19.37 12.16 39.30
C ILE A 6 -18.75 12.84 38.09
N LYS A 7 -17.67 12.26 37.57
CA LYS A 7 -17.11 12.65 36.29
C LYS A 7 -18.20 12.34 35.24
N LEU A 8 -18.74 13.37 34.57
CA LEU A 8 -19.72 13.22 33.51
C LEU A 8 -19.26 12.08 32.56
N LEU A 9 -20.09 11.04 32.45
CA LEU A 9 -20.01 10.10 31.34
C LEU A 9 -20.16 10.91 30.07
N GLY A 10 -19.12 10.95 29.23
CA GLY A 10 -19.13 11.67 27.97
C GLY A 10 -20.35 11.25 27.15
N MET A 11 -21.08 12.23 26.62
CA MET A 11 -22.27 12.00 25.78
C MET A 11 -21.85 11.10 24.62
N THR A 12 -22.47 9.93 24.52
CA THR A 12 -22.34 9.06 23.34
C THR A 12 -23.08 9.72 22.20
N ARG A 13 -22.39 9.94 21.08
CA ARG A 13 -22.97 10.56 19.88
C ARG A 13 -22.76 9.64 18.69
N ILE A 14 -23.83 9.38 17.94
CA ILE A 14 -23.77 8.71 16.64
C ILE A 14 -23.64 9.81 15.58
N ALA A 15 -22.66 9.66 14.68
CA ALA A 15 -22.39 10.65 13.63
C ALA A 15 -21.81 9.98 12.38
N GLN A 16 -22.04 10.57 11.22
CA GLN A 16 -21.32 10.23 10.00
C GLN A 16 -19.93 10.88 10.05
N ARG A 17 -18.89 10.10 9.85
CA ARG A 17 -17.50 10.58 9.85
C ARG A 17 -16.68 9.93 8.74
N THR A 18 -15.69 10.66 8.30
CA THR A 18 -14.57 10.11 7.55
C THR A 18 -13.43 9.83 8.54
N VAL A 19 -13.12 8.56 8.71
CA VAL A 19 -12.03 8.10 9.57
C VAL A 19 -10.77 7.92 8.73
N LEU A 20 -9.67 8.48 9.21
CA LEU A 20 -8.36 8.39 8.61
C LEU A 20 -7.43 7.64 9.56
N PHE A 21 -6.72 6.65 9.03
CA PHE A 21 -5.52 6.06 9.61
C PHE A 21 -4.31 6.44 8.77
N ALA A 22 -3.22 6.79 9.43
CA ALA A 22 -1.93 7.04 8.81
C ALA A 22 -0.86 6.27 9.58
N ASP A 23 0.08 5.64 8.87
CA ASP A 23 1.12 4.80 9.45
C ASP A 23 2.46 4.98 8.71
N LEU A 24 3.59 4.93 9.45
CA LEU A 24 4.93 5.08 8.90
C LEU A 24 5.56 3.72 8.64
N ARG A 25 5.85 3.44 7.39
CA ARG A 25 6.70 2.32 6.97
C ARG A 25 8.18 2.67 7.11
N GLY A 26 8.98 1.66 7.44
CA GLY A 26 10.43 1.83 7.61
C GLY A 26 10.85 2.27 9.02
N SER A 27 9.93 2.47 9.94
CA SER A 27 10.21 2.80 11.35
C SER A 27 11.06 1.73 12.03
N THR A 28 10.82 0.44 11.79
CA THR A 28 11.60 -0.66 12.37
C THR A 28 13.08 -0.59 11.98
N SER A 29 13.39 -0.37 10.71
CA SER A 29 14.77 -0.24 10.22
C SER A 29 15.46 1.01 10.77
N LEU A 30 14.69 2.03 11.12
CA LEU A 30 15.18 3.22 11.80
C LEU A 30 15.74 2.89 13.20
N TYR A 31 15.03 2.05 13.96
CA TYR A 31 15.46 1.58 15.27
C TYR A 31 16.74 0.75 15.20
N GLU A 32 16.91 -0.06 14.17
CA GLU A 32 18.12 -0.84 13.93
C GLU A 32 19.32 0.04 13.54
N THR A 33 19.08 1.14 12.82
CA THR A 33 20.15 2.00 12.30
C THR A 33 20.59 3.08 13.30
N LEU A 34 19.63 3.71 14.01
CA LEU A 34 19.88 4.87 14.88
C LEU A 34 19.87 4.52 16.38
N GLY A 35 19.39 3.32 16.72
CA GLY A 35 19.12 2.96 18.10
C GLY A 35 17.83 3.58 18.65
N ASN A 36 17.41 3.09 19.84
CA ASN A 36 16.06 3.35 20.37
C ASN A 36 15.76 4.84 20.62
N ALA A 37 16.70 5.58 21.21
CA ALA A 37 16.44 6.96 21.62
C ALA A 37 16.28 7.91 20.42
N GLU A 38 17.20 7.82 19.46
CA GLU A 38 17.18 8.68 18.27
C GLU A 38 16.02 8.32 17.34
N ALA A 39 15.80 7.02 17.08
CA ALA A 39 14.68 6.55 16.28
C ALA A 39 13.33 6.97 16.88
N THR A 40 13.15 6.85 18.22
CA THR A 40 11.93 7.32 18.89
C THR A 40 11.73 8.81 18.71
N SER A 41 12.80 9.62 18.83
CA SER A 41 12.73 11.07 18.62
C SER A 41 12.28 11.41 17.19
N VAL A 42 12.87 10.75 16.18
CA VAL A 42 12.54 10.95 14.77
C VAL A 42 11.09 10.56 14.48
N VAL A 43 10.67 9.37 14.90
CA VAL A 43 9.30 8.88 14.69
C VAL A 43 8.29 9.80 15.36
N THR A 44 8.51 10.15 16.64
CA THR A 44 7.62 11.05 17.39
C THR A 44 7.51 12.42 16.74
N HIS A 45 8.64 12.99 16.29
CA HIS A 45 8.65 14.26 15.57
C HIS A 45 7.86 14.19 14.27
N THR A 46 8.05 13.12 13.49
CA THR A 46 7.35 12.90 12.22
C THR A 46 5.85 12.76 12.45
N VAL A 47 5.42 11.88 13.37
CA VAL A 47 4.00 11.69 13.70
C VAL A 47 3.37 12.98 14.22
N THR A 48 4.08 13.74 15.08
CA THR A 48 3.59 15.04 15.59
C THR A 48 3.42 16.06 14.44
N THR A 49 4.34 16.07 13.49
CA THR A 49 4.25 16.97 12.32
C THR A 49 3.06 16.63 11.45
N MET A 50 2.82 15.36 11.16
CA MET A 50 1.65 14.90 10.44
C MET A 50 0.35 15.19 11.21
N ALA A 51 0.33 14.98 12.52
CA ALA A 51 -0.85 15.22 13.36
C ALA A 51 -1.32 16.68 13.33
N ARG A 52 -0.44 17.65 13.09
CA ARG A 52 -0.81 19.07 12.97
C ARG A 52 -1.69 19.37 11.77
N THR A 53 -1.59 18.59 10.69
CA THR A 53 -2.43 18.77 9.50
C THR A 53 -3.90 18.46 9.77
N VAL A 54 -4.19 17.64 10.80
CA VAL A 54 -5.56 17.22 11.13
C VAL A 54 -6.44 18.42 11.51
N PRO A 55 -6.13 19.22 12.56
CA PRO A 55 -6.94 20.39 12.90
C PRO A 55 -6.86 21.49 11.83
N GLU A 56 -5.76 21.63 11.10
CA GLU A 56 -5.63 22.60 9.98
C GLU A 56 -6.63 22.29 8.86
N CYS A 57 -6.99 21.03 8.66
CA CYS A 57 -8.02 20.59 7.72
C CYS A 57 -9.41 20.39 8.34
N GLY A 58 -9.65 20.92 9.56
CA GLY A 58 -10.94 20.84 10.23
C GLY A 58 -11.29 19.47 10.80
N GLY A 59 -10.30 18.62 11.03
CA GLY A 59 -10.44 17.30 11.64
C GLY A 59 -10.15 17.28 13.13
N GLN A 60 -10.46 16.16 13.75
CA GLN A 60 -10.12 15.85 15.14
C GLN A 60 -9.10 14.72 15.16
N LEU A 61 -7.94 14.97 15.79
CA LEU A 61 -6.99 13.91 16.12
C LEU A 61 -7.61 13.07 17.24
N ILE A 62 -7.83 11.80 16.98
CA ILE A 62 -8.41 10.88 17.97
C ILE A 62 -7.30 10.31 18.86
N LYS A 63 -6.25 9.75 18.26
CA LYS A 63 -5.10 9.19 18.98
C LYS A 63 -3.88 9.01 18.08
N THR A 64 -2.72 8.94 18.71
CA THR A 64 -1.49 8.44 18.08
C THR A 64 -1.30 6.97 18.44
N LEU A 65 -0.72 6.19 17.53
CA LEU A 65 -0.60 4.72 17.58
C LEU A 65 0.87 4.31 17.37
N GLY A 66 1.79 4.82 18.20
CA GLY A 66 3.21 4.57 18.01
C GLY A 66 3.77 5.37 16.84
N ASP A 67 3.95 4.73 15.69
CA ASP A 67 4.41 5.33 14.44
C ASP A 67 3.26 5.78 13.50
N GLY A 68 2.01 5.69 13.97
CA GLY A 68 0.82 6.09 13.24
C GLY A 68 -0.10 7.02 14.01
N LEU A 69 -1.21 7.39 13.39
CA LEU A 69 -2.29 8.17 14.01
C LEU A 69 -3.65 7.79 13.46
N MET A 70 -4.68 8.10 14.24
CA MET A 70 -6.08 8.02 13.86
C MET A 70 -6.72 9.40 14.00
N ALA A 71 -7.46 9.82 12.98
CA ALA A 71 -8.21 11.07 12.95
C ALA A 71 -9.63 10.89 12.40
N ALA A 72 -10.51 11.81 12.73
CA ALA A 72 -11.89 11.84 12.23
C ALA A 72 -12.22 13.23 11.65
N PHE A 73 -12.99 13.24 10.56
CA PHE A 73 -13.42 14.43 9.84
C PHE A 73 -14.93 14.37 9.58
N GLU A 74 -15.56 15.53 9.48
CA GLU A 74 -16.96 15.59 9.11
C GLU A 74 -17.19 15.28 7.62
N LEU A 75 -16.24 15.70 6.76
CA LEU A 75 -16.34 15.59 5.31
C LEU A 75 -15.20 14.75 4.73
N PRO A 76 -15.47 13.91 3.72
CA PRO A 76 -14.45 13.17 2.99
C PRO A 76 -13.33 14.04 2.40
N ALA A 77 -13.69 15.20 1.85
CA ALA A 77 -12.74 16.13 1.25
C ALA A 77 -11.74 16.69 2.28
N ALA A 78 -12.18 16.98 3.51
CA ALA A 78 -11.31 17.45 4.58
C ALA A 78 -10.30 16.37 5.01
N GLY A 79 -10.79 15.12 5.18
CA GLY A 79 -9.91 13.98 5.45
C GLY A 79 -8.86 13.76 4.35
N MET A 80 -9.27 13.89 3.08
CA MET A 80 -8.36 13.76 1.95
C MET A 80 -7.34 14.88 1.88
N GLN A 81 -7.73 16.13 2.18
CA GLN A 81 -6.80 17.26 2.25
C GLN A 81 -5.74 17.03 3.33
N SER A 82 -6.15 16.53 4.51
CA SER A 82 -5.20 16.17 5.58
C SER A 82 -4.25 15.06 5.15
N ALA A 83 -4.73 14.02 4.46
CA ALA A 83 -3.88 12.97 3.91
C ALA A 83 -2.81 13.52 2.95
N LEU A 84 -3.21 14.42 2.02
CA LEU A 84 -2.26 15.07 1.10
C LEU A 84 -1.23 15.91 1.85
N ALA A 85 -1.66 16.69 2.85
CA ALA A 85 -0.78 17.51 3.67
C ALA A 85 0.20 16.66 4.50
N MET A 86 -0.23 15.47 4.99
CA MET A 86 0.66 14.53 5.68
C MET A 86 1.77 13.99 4.77
N HIS A 87 1.43 13.61 3.52
CA HIS A 87 2.44 13.18 2.54
C HIS A 87 3.43 14.31 2.25
N GLU A 88 2.94 15.54 2.02
CA GLU A 88 3.80 16.70 1.79
C GLU A 88 4.70 17.02 3.01
N ALA A 89 4.16 16.94 4.21
CA ALA A 89 4.91 17.15 5.44
C ALA A 89 6.05 16.13 5.60
N LEU A 90 5.81 14.85 5.30
CA LEU A 90 6.85 13.84 5.31
C LEU A 90 7.91 14.10 4.23
N ASP A 91 7.52 14.43 3.01
CA ASP A 91 8.44 14.75 1.91
C ASP A 91 9.36 15.92 2.27
N VAL A 92 8.82 16.97 2.91
CA VAL A 92 9.59 18.12 3.39
C VAL A 92 10.59 17.70 4.48
N LEU A 93 10.17 16.86 5.43
CA LEU A 93 11.07 16.36 6.48
C LEU A 93 12.21 15.52 5.91
N VAL A 94 11.93 14.62 4.99
CA VAL A 94 12.92 13.77 4.31
C VAL A 94 13.90 14.62 3.50
N THR A 95 13.41 15.61 2.74
CA THR A 95 14.24 16.50 1.92
C THR A 95 15.15 17.36 2.78
N ARG A 96 14.62 18.04 3.81
CA ARG A 96 15.42 18.87 4.72
C ARG A 96 16.43 18.04 5.53
N GLY A 97 16.07 16.80 5.88
CA GLY A 97 16.99 15.85 6.50
C GLY A 97 18.19 15.56 5.61
N ASN A 98 17.99 15.40 4.30
CA ASN A 98 19.03 15.17 3.32
C ASN A 98 20.03 16.35 3.23
N GLU A 99 19.53 17.59 3.19
CA GLU A 99 20.35 18.80 3.11
C GLU A 99 21.24 19.03 4.35
N ARG A 100 20.81 18.56 5.51
CA ARG A 100 21.54 18.72 6.78
C ARG A 100 22.43 17.53 7.15
N GLY A 101 22.56 16.54 6.26
CA GLY A 101 23.31 15.31 6.53
C GLY A 101 22.66 14.42 7.61
N ALA A 102 21.37 14.63 7.87
CA ALA A 102 20.63 13.82 8.82
C ALA A 102 20.54 12.37 8.31
N SER A 103 20.52 11.48 9.29
CA SER A 103 20.71 10.03 9.16
C SER A 103 19.97 9.38 7.97
N ALA A 104 20.63 8.40 7.37
CA ALA A 104 20.10 7.57 6.29
C ALA A 104 18.70 6.98 6.60
N GLY A 105 18.35 6.87 7.88
CA GLY A 105 17.07 6.35 8.34
C GLY A 105 15.85 7.17 7.92
N LEU A 106 15.91 8.50 7.93
CA LEU A 106 14.80 9.36 7.48
C LEU A 106 14.43 9.11 6.00
N ARG A 107 15.41 8.76 5.17
CA ARG A 107 15.19 8.48 3.74
C ARG A 107 14.34 7.22 3.49
N GLY A 108 14.36 6.30 4.45
CA GLY A 108 13.61 5.05 4.39
C GLY A 108 12.14 5.18 4.81
N LEU A 109 11.75 6.28 5.46
CA LEU A 109 10.38 6.47 5.91
C LEU A 109 9.42 6.67 4.73
N ARG A 110 8.29 5.97 4.79
CA ARG A 110 7.18 6.05 3.84
C ARG A 110 5.89 6.20 4.61
N LEU A 111 4.92 6.86 4.02
CA LEU A 111 3.61 7.05 4.63
C LEU A 111 2.57 6.19 3.92
N GLN A 112 1.78 5.48 4.70
CA GLN A 112 0.56 4.82 4.25
C GLN A 112 -0.62 5.56 4.86
N VAL A 113 -1.68 5.77 4.08
CA VAL A 113 -2.92 6.39 4.56
C VAL A 113 -4.12 5.59 4.08
N ALA A 114 -5.11 5.42 4.95
CA ALA A 114 -6.38 4.82 4.58
C ALA A 114 -7.55 5.65 5.12
N LEU A 115 -8.59 5.86 4.29
CA LEU A 115 -9.79 6.57 4.68
C LEU A 115 -11.04 5.72 4.41
N ALA A 116 -11.96 5.72 5.37
CA ALA A 116 -13.29 5.15 5.22
C ALA A 116 -14.34 6.11 5.78
N CYS A 117 -15.50 6.16 5.13
CA CYS A 117 -16.62 6.99 5.55
C CYS A 117 -17.79 6.12 6.01
N GLY A 118 -18.43 6.48 7.10
CA GLY A 118 -19.59 5.78 7.63
C GLY A 118 -20.01 6.27 9.01
N GLU A 119 -21.01 5.58 9.55
CA GLU A 119 -21.51 5.85 10.90
C GLU A 119 -20.49 5.42 11.95
N VAL A 120 -20.29 6.28 12.95
CA VAL A 120 -19.42 6.04 14.10
C VAL A 120 -20.10 6.44 15.39
N VAL A 121 -19.64 5.85 16.48
CA VAL A 121 -20.01 6.21 17.85
C VAL A 121 -18.83 6.96 18.48
N GLU A 122 -19.02 8.24 18.74
CA GLU A 122 -18.08 9.08 19.47
C GLU A 122 -18.37 8.98 20.97
N MET A 123 -17.37 8.56 21.75
CA MET A 123 -17.49 8.38 23.19
C MET A 123 -16.16 8.62 23.91
N GLY A 124 -16.16 9.53 24.90
CA GLY A 124 -14.98 9.76 25.73
C GLY A 124 -13.75 10.29 24.98
N GLY A 125 -13.93 10.91 23.81
CA GLY A 125 -12.84 11.40 22.95
C GLY A 125 -12.29 10.35 21.99
N ASP A 126 -12.82 9.13 22.00
CA ASP A 126 -12.54 8.07 21.04
C ASP A 126 -13.70 7.85 20.06
N CYS A 127 -13.44 7.10 19.01
CA CYS A 127 -14.36 6.85 17.91
C CYS A 127 -14.42 5.36 17.60
N PHE A 128 -15.63 4.80 17.50
CA PHE A 128 -15.89 3.37 17.28
C PHE A 128 -16.90 3.19 16.14
N GLY A 129 -16.82 2.06 15.44
CA GLY A 129 -17.81 1.71 14.41
C GLY A 129 -17.20 1.02 13.21
N ASP A 130 -18.06 0.70 12.23
CA ASP A 130 -17.65 -0.04 11.04
C ASP A 130 -16.62 0.76 10.22
N ALA A 131 -16.82 2.07 10.05
CA ALA A 131 -15.88 2.93 9.33
C ALA A 131 -14.46 2.93 9.96
N VAL A 132 -14.36 2.87 11.30
CA VAL A 132 -13.09 2.73 12.02
C VAL A 132 -12.43 1.40 11.69
N ASN A 133 -13.20 0.30 11.76
CA ASN A 133 -12.70 -1.03 11.47
C ASN A 133 -12.27 -1.19 10.00
N VAL A 134 -13.01 -0.59 9.07
CA VAL A 134 -12.69 -0.60 7.65
C VAL A 134 -11.40 0.16 7.39
N ALA A 135 -11.26 1.40 7.88
CA ALA A 135 -10.07 2.21 7.69
C ALA A 135 -8.82 1.54 8.31
N ALA A 136 -8.95 0.99 9.54
CA ALA A 136 -7.87 0.29 10.24
C ALA A 136 -7.39 -0.99 9.51
N ARG A 137 -8.25 -1.66 8.75
CA ARG A 137 -7.87 -2.84 7.97
C ARG A 137 -7.44 -2.49 6.56
N LEU A 138 -7.96 -1.39 6.03
CA LEU A 138 -7.62 -0.93 4.70
C LEU A 138 -6.16 -0.48 4.63
N ILE A 139 -5.62 0.13 5.72
CA ILE A 139 -4.24 0.60 5.76
C ILE A 139 -3.23 -0.55 5.61
N ASP A 140 -3.56 -1.77 6.06
CA ASP A 140 -2.71 -2.95 5.90
C ASP A 140 -2.49 -3.34 4.42
N HIS A 141 -3.34 -2.85 3.53
CA HIS A 141 -3.29 -3.10 2.08
C HIS A 141 -2.63 -1.96 1.30
N ALA A 142 -2.32 -0.84 1.94
CA ALA A 142 -1.61 0.27 1.29
C ALA A 142 -0.14 -0.08 1.08
N SER A 143 0.40 0.28 -0.08
CA SER A 143 1.84 0.25 -0.35
C SER A 143 2.49 1.57 0.08
N ASP A 144 3.81 1.66 -0.08
CA ASP A 144 4.60 2.83 0.27
C ASP A 144 4.10 4.10 -0.45
N ASN A 145 3.83 5.14 0.33
CA ASN A 145 3.33 6.43 -0.13
C ASN A 145 1.98 6.36 -0.87
N GLU A 146 1.16 5.36 -0.56
CA GLU A 146 -0.19 5.25 -1.10
C GLU A 146 -1.25 5.75 -0.11
N THR A 147 -2.33 6.28 -0.67
CA THR A 147 -3.57 6.59 0.03
C THR A 147 -4.69 5.73 -0.54
N LEU A 148 -5.25 4.86 0.30
CA LEU A 148 -6.41 4.05 -0.03
C LEU A 148 -7.68 4.69 0.51
N ILE A 149 -8.74 4.70 -0.29
CA ILE A 149 -10.05 5.22 0.13
C ILE A 149 -11.17 4.26 -0.25
N THR A 150 -12.21 4.22 0.56
CA THR A 150 -13.44 3.47 0.22
C THR A 150 -14.30 4.23 -0.80
N GLY A 151 -15.22 3.51 -1.47
CA GLY A 151 -16.19 4.11 -2.39
C GLY A 151 -16.98 5.26 -1.76
N GLY A 152 -17.40 5.12 -0.50
CA GLY A 152 -18.12 6.20 0.20
C GLY A 152 -17.28 7.46 0.43
N VAL A 153 -15.96 7.34 0.59
CA VAL A 153 -15.06 8.50 0.60
C VAL A 153 -14.96 9.09 -0.81
N MET A 154 -14.76 8.23 -1.82
CA MET A 154 -14.66 8.65 -3.22
C MET A 154 -15.84 9.49 -3.69
N ASP A 155 -17.06 9.07 -3.34
CA ASP A 155 -18.32 9.74 -3.71
C ASP A 155 -18.43 11.15 -3.09
N GLY A 156 -17.81 11.39 -1.94
CA GLY A 156 -17.76 12.67 -1.25
C GLY A 156 -16.62 13.62 -1.67
N LEU A 157 -15.77 13.21 -2.64
CA LEU A 157 -14.67 14.05 -3.11
C LEU A 157 -15.09 14.95 -4.28
N PRO A 158 -14.50 16.15 -4.41
CA PRO A 158 -14.59 16.96 -5.62
C PRO A 158 -14.04 16.20 -6.83
N THR A 159 -14.62 16.42 -8.02
CA THR A 159 -14.27 15.73 -9.27
C THR A 159 -12.75 15.80 -9.59
N GLU A 160 -12.11 16.93 -9.30
CA GLU A 160 -10.67 17.11 -9.53
C GLU A 160 -9.81 16.16 -8.67
N LEU A 161 -10.24 15.88 -7.44
CA LEU A 161 -9.57 14.90 -6.58
C LEU A 161 -9.91 13.47 -7.00
N GLN A 162 -11.15 13.20 -7.41
CA GLN A 162 -11.56 11.88 -7.88
C GLN A 162 -10.69 11.39 -9.05
N ARG A 163 -10.35 12.27 -10.00
CA ARG A 163 -9.50 11.96 -11.16
C ARG A 163 -8.08 11.50 -10.80
N ARG A 164 -7.62 11.77 -9.60
CA ARG A 164 -6.30 11.36 -9.12
C ARG A 164 -6.27 9.92 -8.59
N PHE A 165 -7.44 9.32 -8.43
CA PHE A 165 -7.58 7.97 -7.92
C PHE A 165 -7.77 6.96 -9.03
N ARG A 166 -7.16 5.80 -8.84
CA ARG A 166 -7.36 4.60 -9.64
C ARG A 166 -8.29 3.65 -8.88
N ASN A 167 -9.21 3.00 -9.56
CA ASN A 167 -10.06 1.97 -8.98
C ASN A 167 -9.23 0.70 -8.72
N LEU A 168 -9.34 0.12 -7.53
CA LEU A 168 -8.76 -1.18 -7.14
C LEU A 168 -9.83 -2.28 -7.06
N ASP A 169 -11.06 -2.00 -7.55
CA ASP A 169 -12.20 -2.88 -7.45
C ASP A 169 -12.61 -3.23 -6.01
N TRP A 170 -13.12 -4.45 -5.79
CA TRP A 170 -13.65 -4.88 -4.51
C TRP A 170 -12.59 -5.64 -3.71
N LEU A 171 -12.27 -5.13 -2.53
CA LEU A 171 -11.31 -5.73 -1.61
C LEU A 171 -12.03 -6.44 -0.47
N GLN A 172 -11.70 -7.73 -0.26
CA GLN A 172 -12.20 -8.49 0.88
C GLN A 172 -11.36 -8.18 2.12
N LEU A 173 -11.92 -7.41 3.05
CA LEU A 173 -11.25 -7.11 4.32
C LEU A 173 -11.51 -8.23 5.34
N ARG A 174 -10.47 -8.59 6.12
CA ARG A 174 -10.54 -9.66 7.11
C ARG A 174 -11.68 -9.42 8.11
N GLY A 175 -12.54 -10.44 8.31
CA GLY A 175 -13.65 -10.40 9.27
C GLY A 175 -14.83 -9.53 8.84
N ARG A 176 -14.92 -9.14 7.58
CA ARG A 176 -16.07 -8.52 6.97
C ARG A 176 -16.73 -9.50 6.01
N ALA A 177 -18.08 -9.59 6.02
CA ALA A 177 -18.80 -10.50 5.12
C ALA A 177 -18.83 -9.97 3.68
N GLU A 178 -18.94 -8.65 3.53
CA GLU A 178 -19.04 -7.98 2.22
C GLU A 178 -17.73 -7.31 1.84
N PRO A 179 -17.28 -7.45 0.57
CA PRO A 179 -16.12 -6.74 0.07
C PRO A 179 -16.39 -5.23 0.02
N VAL A 180 -15.33 -4.44 0.08
CA VAL A 180 -15.38 -2.98 0.07
C VAL A 180 -14.80 -2.48 -1.25
N LYS A 181 -15.51 -1.58 -1.93
CA LYS A 181 -14.98 -0.90 -3.11
C LYS A 181 -13.87 0.05 -2.69
N VAL A 182 -12.69 -0.09 -3.30
CA VAL A 182 -11.48 0.64 -2.90
C VAL A 182 -10.88 1.37 -4.09
N HIS A 183 -10.34 2.56 -3.80
CA HIS A 183 -9.61 3.38 -4.75
C HIS A 183 -8.26 3.75 -4.16
N VAL A 184 -7.24 3.87 -5.01
CA VAL A 184 -5.87 4.21 -4.61
C VAL A 184 -5.39 5.48 -5.30
N MET A 185 -4.72 6.30 -4.54
CA MET A 185 -3.87 7.37 -5.04
C MET A 185 -2.42 7.03 -4.66
N GLY A 186 -1.55 6.86 -5.65
CA GLY A 186 -0.12 6.67 -5.44
C GLY A 186 0.53 7.98 -4.98
N GLY A 187 1.45 7.89 -4.00
CA GLY A 187 2.27 9.02 -3.60
C GLY A 187 3.18 9.48 -4.75
N ARG A 188 3.50 10.77 -4.78
CA ARG A 188 4.52 11.31 -5.68
C ARG A 188 5.84 10.58 -5.41
N ARG A 189 6.32 9.78 -6.35
CA ARG A 189 7.72 9.33 -6.34
C ARG A 189 8.58 10.58 -6.51
N GLY A 190 9.38 10.90 -5.49
CA GLY A 190 10.34 11.99 -5.55
C GLY A 190 11.51 11.68 -6.48
N THR A 191 11.29 11.63 -7.78
CA THR A 191 12.33 11.62 -8.81
C THR A 191 11.84 12.15 -10.16
N ASP A 192 10.83 13.05 -10.21
CA ASP A 192 10.49 13.74 -11.45
C ASP A 192 10.48 15.25 -11.27
N LEU A 193 11.66 15.83 -10.91
CA LEU A 193 11.94 17.27 -11.08
C LEU A 193 12.28 17.64 -12.55
N ALA A 194 12.05 16.75 -13.51
CA ALA A 194 12.38 16.97 -14.91
C ALA A 194 11.20 16.88 -15.89
N ALA A 195 9.95 16.77 -15.41
CA ALA A 195 8.80 16.71 -16.31
C ALA A 195 7.82 17.87 -16.10
N THR A 196 8.32 19.13 -16.18
CA THR A 196 7.48 20.27 -16.47
C THR A 196 7.58 20.54 -17.97
N GLN A 197 6.94 19.69 -18.76
CA GLN A 197 6.56 20.05 -20.13
C GLN A 197 5.17 19.49 -20.40
N PHE A 198 4.25 20.42 -20.64
CA PHE A 198 2.96 20.17 -21.26
C PHE A 198 3.18 19.50 -22.62
N GLY A 199 3.06 18.18 -22.64
CA GLY A 199 2.93 17.37 -23.83
C GLY A 199 1.67 16.53 -23.71
N PRO A 200 1.02 16.13 -24.83
CA PRO A 200 -0.24 15.42 -24.79
C PRO A 200 -0.09 14.12 -23.99
N VAL A 201 -1.12 13.84 -23.19
CA VAL A 201 -1.30 12.66 -22.36
C VAL A 201 -0.78 11.43 -23.08
N SER A 202 0.42 10.94 -22.70
CA SER A 202 0.85 9.61 -23.07
C SER A 202 -0.10 8.63 -22.41
N ASN A 203 -0.86 7.91 -23.24
CA ASN A 203 -1.67 6.77 -22.82
C ASN A 203 -0.85 5.92 -21.85
N SER A 204 -1.24 5.90 -20.57
CA SER A 204 -0.84 4.84 -19.66
C SER A 204 -1.50 3.58 -20.23
N VAL A 205 -0.72 2.81 -20.97
CA VAL A 205 -1.18 1.55 -21.55
C VAL A 205 -1.42 0.62 -20.36
N GLU A 206 -2.68 0.29 -20.10
CA GLU A 206 -3.04 -0.63 -19.02
C GLU A 206 -2.36 -1.98 -19.26
N PRO A 207 -1.79 -2.62 -18.22
CA PRO A 207 -1.29 -3.98 -18.33
C PRO A 207 -2.41 -4.89 -18.83
N ALA A 208 -2.15 -5.66 -19.89
CA ALA A 208 -3.14 -6.54 -20.48
C ALA A 208 -2.92 -7.99 -20.07
N ALA A 209 -1.66 -8.38 -19.91
CA ALA A 209 -1.26 -9.74 -19.63
C ALA A 209 0.10 -9.79 -18.93
N VAL A 210 0.47 -10.95 -18.39
CA VAL A 210 1.80 -11.23 -17.89
C VAL A 210 2.36 -12.47 -18.57
N ARG A 211 3.58 -12.38 -19.08
CA ARG A 211 4.33 -13.52 -19.59
C ARG A 211 5.19 -14.07 -18.46
N LEU A 212 5.11 -15.39 -18.22
CA LEU A 212 5.97 -16.14 -17.33
C LEU A 212 6.85 -17.07 -18.16
N THR A 213 8.14 -17.09 -17.88
CA THR A 213 9.10 -17.94 -18.60
C THR A 213 9.99 -18.67 -17.61
N TRP A 214 10.04 -20.00 -17.71
CA TRP A 214 10.95 -20.87 -16.96
C TRP A 214 11.56 -21.93 -17.86
N ILE A 215 12.88 -21.91 -17.99
CA ILE A 215 13.62 -22.77 -18.92
C ILE A 215 13.06 -22.63 -20.34
N ASN A 216 12.40 -23.64 -20.86
CA ASN A 216 11.82 -23.69 -22.21
C ASN A 216 10.29 -23.50 -22.25
N VAL A 217 9.66 -23.24 -21.09
CA VAL A 217 8.23 -22.99 -20.98
C VAL A 217 8.00 -21.50 -20.92
N SER A 218 7.19 -20.97 -21.81
CA SER A 218 6.79 -19.56 -21.81
C SER A 218 5.29 -19.48 -22.04
N GLU A 219 4.56 -18.91 -21.07
CA GLU A 219 3.12 -18.81 -21.10
C GLU A 219 2.69 -17.38 -20.79
N VAL A 220 1.58 -16.96 -21.42
CA VAL A 220 0.99 -15.63 -21.24
C VAL A 220 -0.37 -15.78 -20.60
N TYR A 221 -0.59 -15.04 -19.53
CA TYR A 221 -1.84 -15.02 -18.77
C TYR A 221 -2.41 -13.61 -18.76
N ASP A 222 -3.68 -13.48 -19.11
CA ASP A 222 -4.45 -12.24 -18.98
C ASP A 222 -5.21 -12.19 -17.65
N GLY A 223 -5.86 -11.06 -17.37
CA GLY A 223 -6.61 -10.87 -16.13
C GLY A 223 -7.77 -11.85 -15.93
N ALA A 224 -8.35 -12.41 -17.01
CA ALA A 224 -9.46 -13.36 -16.94
C ALA A 224 -9.00 -14.78 -16.56
N GLN A 225 -7.71 -15.08 -16.72
CA GLN A 225 -7.11 -16.38 -16.37
C GLN A 225 -6.58 -16.41 -14.92
N MET A 226 -6.71 -15.32 -14.18
CA MET A 226 -6.26 -15.24 -12.78
C MET A 226 -7.29 -15.87 -11.83
N PRO A 227 -6.84 -16.46 -10.71
CA PRO A 227 -5.46 -16.54 -10.25
C PRO A 227 -4.62 -17.63 -10.93
N VAL A 228 -3.32 -17.36 -11.12
CA VAL A 228 -2.33 -18.34 -11.59
C VAL A 228 -1.44 -18.77 -10.43
N VAL A 229 -1.40 -20.06 -10.13
CA VAL A 229 -0.54 -20.62 -9.10
C VAL A 229 0.75 -21.14 -9.73
N LEU A 230 1.88 -20.65 -9.22
CA LEU A 230 3.22 -21.13 -9.56
C LEU A 230 3.65 -22.18 -8.52
N GLY A 231 4.20 -23.30 -8.95
CA GLY A 231 4.65 -24.32 -8.03
C GLY A 231 5.04 -25.64 -8.70
N ARG A 232 5.55 -26.60 -7.93
CA ARG A 232 5.91 -27.93 -8.45
C ARG A 232 4.73 -28.93 -8.48
N GLY A 233 3.56 -28.54 -7.95
CA GLY A 233 2.37 -29.41 -7.89
C GLY A 233 1.80 -29.68 -9.28
N THR A 234 1.15 -30.83 -9.44
CA THR A 234 0.54 -31.26 -10.71
C THR A 234 -0.73 -30.44 -11.07
N HIS A 235 -1.27 -29.70 -10.12
CA HIS A 235 -2.48 -28.88 -10.31
C HIS A 235 -2.17 -27.36 -10.37
N THR A 236 -0.89 -26.99 -10.47
CA THR A 236 -0.49 -25.59 -10.65
C THR A 236 -0.62 -25.20 -12.12
N GLN A 237 -1.08 -23.99 -12.39
CA GLN A 237 -1.20 -23.45 -13.75
C GLN A 237 0.19 -23.22 -14.38
N PHE A 238 1.15 -22.72 -13.59
CA PHE A 238 2.55 -22.58 -14.05
C PHE A 238 3.45 -23.50 -13.23
N ARG A 239 3.81 -24.64 -13.84
CA ARG A 239 4.59 -25.66 -13.15
C ARG A 239 6.09 -25.38 -13.20
N VAL A 240 6.72 -25.36 -12.03
CA VAL A 240 8.18 -25.23 -11.84
C VAL A 240 8.68 -26.48 -11.09
N ASP A 241 9.25 -27.41 -11.81
CA ASP A 241 9.64 -28.73 -11.28
C ASP A 241 11.04 -28.70 -10.66
N ASP A 242 11.14 -28.17 -9.43
CA ASP A 242 12.37 -28.10 -8.62
C ASP A 242 12.03 -28.43 -7.15
N ASN A 243 12.92 -29.12 -6.47
CA ASN A 243 12.73 -29.59 -5.09
C ASN A 243 12.63 -28.45 -4.06
N ARG A 244 13.17 -27.27 -4.34
CA ARG A 244 13.09 -26.06 -3.50
C ARG A 244 11.75 -25.37 -3.61
N VAL A 245 10.99 -25.68 -4.67
CA VAL A 245 9.69 -25.07 -4.95
C VAL A 245 8.59 -25.85 -4.21
N SER A 246 7.74 -25.15 -3.47
CA SER A 246 6.54 -25.73 -2.83
C SER A 246 5.52 -26.20 -3.86
N ARG A 247 4.62 -27.11 -3.49
CA ARG A 247 3.54 -27.58 -4.40
C ARG A 247 2.67 -26.45 -4.92
N ALA A 248 2.27 -25.51 -4.05
CA ALA A 248 1.76 -24.19 -4.38
C ALA A 248 2.74 -23.20 -3.74
N HIS A 249 3.57 -22.54 -4.55
CA HIS A 249 4.67 -21.73 -4.05
C HIS A 249 4.33 -20.25 -4.02
N ALA A 250 3.79 -19.74 -5.09
CA ALA A 250 3.32 -18.38 -5.20
C ALA A 250 2.02 -18.33 -6.01
N ARG A 251 1.23 -17.29 -5.79
CA ARG A 251 0.00 -17.02 -6.51
C ARG A 251 0.08 -15.65 -7.16
N LEU A 252 -0.29 -15.58 -8.40
CA LEU A 252 -0.42 -14.36 -9.16
C LEU A 252 -1.90 -14.05 -9.32
N ASP A 253 -2.31 -12.90 -8.86
CA ASP A 253 -3.66 -12.38 -8.91
C ASP A 253 -3.73 -11.14 -9.81
N TRP A 254 -4.90 -10.86 -10.38
CA TRP A 254 -5.19 -9.63 -11.09
C TRP A 254 -6.15 -8.79 -10.28
N HIS A 255 -5.69 -7.61 -9.83
CA HIS A 255 -6.48 -6.69 -9.04
C HIS A 255 -6.32 -5.26 -9.56
N GLY A 256 -7.43 -4.63 -9.96
CA GLY A 256 -7.47 -3.20 -10.28
C GLY A 256 -6.46 -2.74 -11.33
N GLY A 257 -6.24 -3.53 -12.39
CA GLY A 257 -5.31 -3.19 -13.46
C GLY A 257 -3.85 -3.49 -13.14
N VAL A 258 -3.54 -4.29 -12.11
CA VAL A 258 -2.17 -4.70 -11.76
C VAL A 258 -2.08 -6.19 -11.46
N PHE A 259 -0.94 -6.79 -11.77
CA PHE A 259 -0.60 -8.15 -11.36
C PHE A 259 0.06 -8.14 -10.00
N GLN A 260 -0.49 -8.90 -9.04
CA GLN A 260 0.02 -9.03 -7.69
C GLN A 260 0.53 -10.45 -7.44
N LEU A 261 1.82 -10.58 -7.12
CA LEU A 261 2.43 -11.84 -6.74
C LEU A 261 2.38 -11.98 -5.22
N THR A 262 1.78 -13.08 -4.72
CA THR A 262 1.71 -13.43 -3.29
C THR A 262 2.50 -14.69 -3.03
N ASP A 263 3.43 -14.66 -2.08
CA ASP A 263 4.16 -15.84 -1.63
C ASP A 263 3.29 -16.72 -0.72
N LEU A 264 3.22 -18.02 -1.04
CA LEU A 264 2.50 -19.06 -0.28
C LEU A 264 3.46 -20.11 0.28
N SER A 265 4.75 -19.95 0.06
CA SER A 265 5.75 -20.99 0.26
C SER A 265 6.29 -21.06 1.71
N TYR A 266 7.08 -22.09 1.97
CA TYR A 266 7.85 -22.21 3.21
C TYR A 266 9.20 -21.49 3.11
N ASN A 267 9.84 -21.51 1.91
CA ASN A 267 11.19 -20.97 1.69
C ASN A 267 11.20 -19.50 1.26
N GLY A 268 10.05 -18.92 0.93
CA GLY A 268 9.92 -17.55 0.44
C GLY A 268 10.12 -17.42 -1.08
N SER A 269 9.61 -16.33 -1.62
CA SER A 269 9.78 -15.88 -3.00
C SER A 269 10.64 -14.62 -3.03
N TYR A 270 11.41 -14.44 -4.09
CA TYR A 270 12.36 -13.34 -4.25
C TYR A 270 12.11 -12.65 -5.59
N VAL A 271 11.82 -11.37 -5.60
CA VAL A 271 11.54 -10.62 -6.83
C VAL A 271 12.65 -9.61 -7.09
N ARG A 272 13.18 -9.62 -8.31
CA ARG A 272 14.09 -8.59 -8.81
C ARG A 272 13.52 -8.02 -10.11
N PHE A 273 13.31 -6.72 -10.14
CA PHE A 273 12.90 -6.02 -11.34
C PHE A 273 14.10 -5.73 -12.26
N SER A 274 13.88 -5.72 -13.56
CA SER A 274 14.91 -5.36 -14.54
C SER A 274 15.32 -3.89 -14.35
N GLY A 275 16.65 -3.67 -14.26
CA GLY A 275 17.19 -2.33 -14.03
C GLY A 275 17.20 -1.89 -12.56
N ALA A 276 16.79 -2.75 -11.61
CA ALA A 276 16.90 -2.50 -10.18
C ALA A 276 17.90 -3.46 -9.54
N ASP A 277 18.77 -2.93 -8.66
CA ASP A 277 19.69 -3.73 -7.87
C ASP A 277 19.03 -4.34 -6.64
N GLU A 278 17.87 -3.80 -6.24
CA GLU A 278 17.13 -4.19 -5.05
C GLU A 278 16.44 -5.54 -5.25
N LEU A 279 16.57 -6.42 -4.24
CA LEU A 279 15.91 -7.72 -4.16
C LEU A 279 14.76 -7.66 -3.14
N ILE A 280 13.53 -7.82 -3.61
CA ILE A 280 12.36 -7.89 -2.75
C ILE A 280 12.19 -9.32 -2.25
N THR A 281 12.20 -9.51 -0.94
CA THR A 281 11.95 -10.81 -0.32
C THR A 281 10.51 -10.91 0.15
N LEU A 282 9.79 -11.91 -0.35
CA LEU A 282 8.41 -12.19 0.05
C LEU A 282 8.38 -13.44 0.95
N ARG A 283 7.81 -13.28 2.14
CA ARG A 283 7.50 -14.37 3.06
C ARG A 283 6.07 -14.21 3.53
N ARG A 284 5.13 -14.93 2.88
CA ARG A 284 3.68 -14.79 3.06
C ARG A 284 3.19 -13.35 2.88
N SER A 285 3.86 -12.62 2.02
CA SER A 285 3.57 -11.24 1.65
C SER A 285 3.44 -11.13 0.14
N SER A 286 3.04 -9.96 -0.34
CA SER A 286 2.77 -9.73 -1.76
C SER A 286 3.57 -8.56 -2.30
N CYS A 287 3.84 -8.56 -3.61
CA CYS A 287 4.30 -7.38 -4.33
C CYS A 287 3.58 -7.23 -5.67
N THR A 288 3.45 -6.00 -6.14
CA THR A 288 2.91 -5.70 -7.47
C THR A 288 4.00 -5.91 -8.52
N LEU A 289 3.68 -6.68 -9.57
CA LEU A 289 4.57 -6.84 -10.72
C LEU A 289 4.33 -5.73 -11.74
N HIS A 290 5.41 -5.13 -12.22
CA HIS A 290 5.40 -4.13 -13.29
C HIS A 290 6.62 -4.31 -14.21
N GLY A 291 6.51 -3.89 -15.48
CA GLY A 291 7.61 -4.03 -16.43
C GLY A 291 8.07 -5.49 -16.57
N SER A 292 9.34 -5.76 -16.37
CA SER A 292 9.93 -7.09 -16.44
C SER A 292 10.86 -7.38 -15.27
N GLY A 293 11.16 -8.67 -15.05
CA GLY A 293 12.05 -9.06 -13.97
C GLY A 293 12.15 -10.56 -13.79
N SER A 294 12.57 -10.97 -12.60
CA SER A 294 12.76 -12.37 -12.23
C SER A 294 12.21 -12.68 -10.84
N ILE A 295 11.61 -13.85 -10.69
CA ILE A 295 11.04 -14.39 -9.46
C ILE A 295 11.83 -15.65 -9.10
N GLY A 296 12.60 -15.60 -8.02
CA GLY A 296 13.24 -16.78 -7.44
C GLY A 296 12.28 -17.52 -6.52
N LEU A 297 12.06 -18.79 -6.72
CA LEU A 297 11.14 -19.62 -5.94
C LEU A 297 11.92 -20.50 -4.96
N GLY A 298 12.00 -20.07 -3.69
CA GLY A 298 12.77 -20.79 -2.65
C GLY A 298 14.28 -20.55 -2.69
N GLY A 299 14.74 -19.61 -3.51
CA GLY A 299 16.12 -19.15 -3.61
C GLY A 299 16.21 -17.84 -4.36
N THR A 300 17.26 -17.06 -4.12
CA THR A 300 17.43 -15.75 -4.75
C THR A 300 17.77 -15.87 -6.24
N PRO A 301 17.28 -14.98 -7.12
CA PRO A 301 17.65 -14.96 -8.54
C PRO A 301 19.15 -14.72 -8.81
N SER A 302 19.90 -14.35 -7.77
CA SER A 302 21.37 -14.20 -7.85
C SER A 302 22.11 -15.52 -7.78
N ASP A 303 21.48 -16.57 -7.25
CA ASP A 303 22.00 -17.94 -7.26
C ASP A 303 21.68 -18.58 -8.62
N PRO A 304 22.67 -18.89 -9.46
CA PRO A 304 22.44 -19.46 -10.79
C PRO A 304 21.71 -20.81 -10.75
N THR A 305 21.73 -21.48 -9.61
CA THR A 305 21.08 -22.78 -9.42
C THR A 305 19.64 -22.63 -8.93
N ALA A 306 19.24 -21.44 -8.48
CA ALA A 306 17.88 -21.22 -7.96
C ALA A 306 16.83 -21.28 -9.08
N PRO A 307 15.67 -21.94 -8.83
CA PRO A 307 14.58 -21.96 -9.79
C PRO A 307 14.02 -20.54 -9.96
N THR A 308 14.34 -19.94 -11.10
CA THR A 308 14.04 -18.54 -11.39
C THR A 308 13.10 -18.45 -12.58
N VAL A 309 11.92 -17.91 -12.35
CA VAL A 309 10.91 -17.60 -13.38
C VAL A 309 11.12 -16.15 -13.81
N ARG A 310 11.30 -15.90 -15.11
CA ARG A 310 11.26 -14.55 -15.65
C ARG A 310 9.81 -14.12 -15.86
N PHE A 311 9.50 -12.86 -15.59
CA PHE A 311 8.21 -12.28 -15.86
C PHE A 311 8.34 -11.01 -16.73
N GLU A 312 7.32 -10.76 -17.51
CA GLU A 312 7.14 -9.54 -18.31
C GLU A 312 5.67 -9.15 -18.31
N VAL A 313 5.36 -7.97 -17.80
CA VAL A 313 4.02 -7.40 -17.84
C VAL A 313 3.82 -6.75 -19.21
N LEU A 314 2.86 -7.26 -19.96
CA LEU A 314 2.56 -6.87 -21.34
C LEU A 314 1.46 -5.81 -21.36
N SER A 315 1.59 -4.86 -22.26
CA SER A 315 0.59 -3.85 -22.54
C SER A 315 -0.36 -4.29 -23.68
N PHE A 316 -1.52 -3.62 -23.83
CA PHE A 316 -2.49 -3.93 -24.90
C PHE A 316 -1.88 -3.91 -26.30
N ASN A 317 -0.83 -3.10 -26.55
CA ASN A 317 -0.17 -3.03 -27.84
C ASN A 317 0.74 -4.23 -28.13
N ASP A 318 1.22 -4.93 -27.11
CA ASP A 318 2.15 -6.05 -27.24
C ASP A 318 1.44 -7.40 -27.35
N ALA A 319 0.20 -7.49 -26.86
CA ALA A 319 -0.59 -8.72 -26.87
C ALA A 319 -1.10 -9.12 -28.28
N GLY A 320 -1.14 -8.18 -29.22
CA GLY A 320 -1.60 -8.40 -30.60
C GLY A 320 -0.59 -9.08 -31.53
N ASN A 321 0.71 -9.09 -31.17
CA ASN A 321 1.78 -9.56 -32.06
C ASN A 321 2.26 -10.99 -31.76
N SER A 322 1.64 -11.71 -30.83
CA SER A 322 2.03 -13.08 -30.42
C SER A 322 1.10 -14.18 -30.95
N ARG A 323 0.21 -13.85 -31.89
CA ARG A 323 -0.65 -14.83 -32.58
C ARG A 323 -0.32 -14.82 -34.08
N ASN A 324 0.89 -15.21 -34.44
CA ASN A 324 1.23 -15.71 -35.78
C ASN A 324 2.34 -16.78 -35.65
#